data_358905ba9f90b018911baedd83f177f1
#
_entry.id   358905ba9f90b018911baedd83f177f1
#
_cell.length_a   1.000
_cell.length_b   1.000
_cell.length_c   1.000
_cell.angle_alpha   90.00
_cell.angle_beta   90.00
_cell.angle_gamma   90.00
#
_symmetry.space_group_name_H-M   'P 1'
#
loop_
_entity.id
_entity.type
_entity.pdbx_description
1 polymer ?
#
loop_
_entity_poly.entity_id
_entity_poly.type
_entity_poly.pdbx_seq_one_letter_code
_entity_poly.pdbx_strand_id
1 'polypeptide(L)'
;MFNEKKAKELVLTSLVTDSYCLGTHWVYDETQLKNAPVDFNTLNEPMAMWHKNKSAGDFTHYGDQTLWLYEYITENEKFDAKDFLDFWALKIQSYYGYVDGACRNTLENIKNEVTPSGSSSTDLSIIGRIAPLLLVSQNEQEFIKNVEDFVCLTHNSQLAKNASKFFAKVIIDRFKGLSVIDALEKNKETSDSQIQGFVNQGIESKGKVTFDVIRDFGPACDISGGFAGLVHLLAKYDNLKDMLIENAKAGGDSSARAMIASIIFMIDKPISQIPNSWLNIKAKIG
;
A
#
# COMPACT_ATOMS: atom_id res chain seq x y z
N MET A 1 16.18 -3.80 15.42
CA MET A 1 15.07 -4.71 15.48
C MET A 1 14.63 -5.18 14.10
N PHE A 2 14.29 -4.29 13.18
CA PHE A 2 14.08 -4.67 11.79
C PHE A 2 15.43 -4.82 11.10
N ASN A 3 15.61 -5.91 10.34
CA ASN A 3 16.84 -6.08 9.57
C ASN A 3 16.84 -5.08 8.41
N GLU A 4 17.85 -4.21 8.31
CA GLU A 4 17.94 -3.14 7.32
C GLU A 4 17.84 -3.67 5.89
N LYS A 5 18.53 -4.77 5.57
CA LYS A 5 18.44 -5.40 4.25
C LYS A 5 17.00 -5.81 3.95
N LYS A 6 16.31 -6.45 4.92
CA LYS A 6 14.92 -6.84 4.74
C LYS A 6 14.00 -5.63 4.60
N ALA A 7 14.22 -4.57 5.38
CA ALA A 7 13.44 -3.34 5.25
C ALA A 7 13.59 -2.72 3.84
N LYS A 8 14.81 -2.63 3.29
CA LYS A 8 15.06 -2.21 1.90
C LYS A 8 14.38 -3.12 0.88
N GLU A 9 14.44 -4.44 1.08
CA GLU A 9 13.72 -5.41 0.23
C GLU A 9 12.20 -5.19 0.26
N LEU A 10 11.62 -4.81 1.39
CA LEU A 10 10.18 -4.52 1.50
C LEU A 10 9.80 -3.18 0.86
N VAL A 11 10.66 -2.16 0.94
CA VAL A 11 10.48 -0.92 0.17
C VAL A 11 10.49 -1.21 -1.32
N LEU A 12 11.49 -1.96 -1.80
CA LEU A 12 11.55 -2.38 -3.21
C LEU A 12 10.31 -3.19 -3.61
N THR A 13 9.88 -4.11 -2.75
CA THR A 13 8.67 -4.93 -2.98
C THR A 13 7.43 -4.04 -3.16
N SER A 14 7.22 -3.08 -2.25
CA SER A 14 6.08 -2.15 -2.33
C SER A 14 6.08 -1.37 -3.64
N LEU A 15 7.22 -0.83 -4.06
CA LEU A 15 7.37 -0.09 -5.31
C LEU A 15 7.16 -0.97 -6.55
N VAL A 16 7.76 -2.16 -6.57
CA VAL A 16 7.59 -3.11 -7.68
C VAL A 16 6.14 -3.52 -7.84
N THR A 17 5.43 -3.77 -6.74
CA THR A 17 4.04 -4.23 -6.81
C THR A 17 3.06 -3.10 -7.16
N ASP A 18 3.35 -1.86 -6.77
CA ASP A 18 2.64 -0.68 -7.28
C ASP A 18 2.81 -0.55 -8.80
N SER A 19 4.06 -0.58 -9.28
CA SER A 19 4.38 -0.50 -10.71
C SER A 19 3.76 -1.65 -11.52
N TYR A 20 3.75 -2.87 -10.97
CA TYR A 20 3.11 -4.03 -11.59
C TYR A 20 1.60 -3.84 -11.76
N CYS A 21 0.94 -3.31 -10.75
CA CYS A 21 -0.50 -3.07 -10.80
C CYS A 21 -0.90 -1.86 -11.64
N LEU A 22 0.03 -0.95 -12.00
CA LEU A 22 -0.24 0.26 -12.77
C LEU A 22 -1.07 -0.02 -14.04
N GLY A 23 -0.81 -1.16 -14.72
CA GLY A 23 -1.49 -1.52 -15.96
C GLY A 23 -3.01 -1.58 -15.84
N THR A 24 -3.53 -2.14 -14.75
CA THR A 24 -4.98 -2.31 -14.52
C THR A 24 -5.51 -1.49 -13.34
N HIS A 25 -4.65 -0.69 -12.71
CA HIS A 25 -5.04 0.18 -11.61
C HIS A 25 -6.10 1.20 -12.06
N TRP A 26 -7.19 1.30 -11.28
CA TRP A 26 -8.36 2.13 -11.55
C TRP A 26 -9.14 1.78 -12.83
N VAL A 27 -8.97 0.58 -13.35
CA VAL A 27 -9.90 0.01 -14.32
C VAL A 27 -11.02 -0.68 -13.55
N TYR A 28 -12.25 -0.18 -13.68
CA TYR A 28 -13.42 -0.67 -12.94
C TYR A 28 -14.39 -1.48 -13.81
N ASP A 29 -14.37 -1.28 -15.11
CA ASP A 29 -15.24 -2.00 -16.04
C ASP A 29 -14.77 -3.45 -16.23
N GLU A 30 -15.66 -4.40 -15.94
CA GLU A 30 -15.35 -5.83 -16.03
C GLU A 30 -15.04 -6.29 -17.45
N THR A 31 -15.71 -5.72 -18.45
CA THR A 31 -15.48 -6.09 -19.84
C THR A 31 -14.09 -5.62 -20.28
N GLN A 32 -13.69 -4.40 -19.86
CA GLN A 32 -12.33 -3.92 -20.10
C GLN A 32 -11.28 -4.79 -19.41
N LEU A 33 -11.51 -5.20 -18.16
CA LEU A 33 -10.57 -6.06 -17.43
C LEU A 33 -10.44 -7.45 -18.07
N LYS A 34 -11.55 -8.08 -18.43
CA LYS A 34 -11.57 -9.42 -19.07
C LYS A 34 -10.90 -9.43 -20.45
N ASN A 35 -10.93 -8.29 -21.15
CA ASN A 35 -10.33 -8.12 -22.48
C ASN A 35 -9.07 -7.23 -22.44
N ALA A 36 -8.49 -7.01 -21.27
CA ALA A 36 -7.33 -6.14 -21.12
C ALA A 36 -6.14 -6.65 -21.95
N PRO A 37 -5.51 -5.79 -22.79
CA PRO A 37 -4.33 -6.16 -23.54
C PRO A 37 -3.07 -6.13 -22.64
N VAL A 38 -3.15 -6.84 -21.52
CA VAL A 38 -2.14 -6.85 -20.45
C VAL A 38 -1.44 -8.20 -20.41
N ASP A 39 -0.12 -8.19 -20.50
CA ASP A 39 0.70 -9.36 -20.18
C ASP A 39 1.02 -9.37 -18.68
N PHE A 40 0.32 -10.20 -17.92
CA PHE A 40 0.53 -10.35 -16.48
C PHE A 40 1.89 -10.94 -16.07
N ASN A 41 2.77 -11.27 -17.01
CA ASN A 41 4.13 -11.68 -16.71
C ASN A 41 5.15 -10.53 -16.70
N THR A 42 4.74 -9.33 -17.05
CA THR A 42 5.62 -8.16 -17.12
C THR A 42 4.93 -6.89 -16.59
N LEU A 43 5.67 -5.78 -16.55
CA LEU A 43 5.10 -4.46 -16.30
C LEU A 43 4.38 -3.94 -17.54
N ASN A 44 3.26 -3.25 -17.37
CA ASN A 44 2.38 -2.82 -18.46
C ASN A 44 2.15 -1.31 -18.47
N GLU A 45 1.84 -0.79 -19.64
CA GLU A 45 1.33 0.57 -19.81
C GLU A 45 -0.01 0.72 -19.08
N PRO A 46 -0.30 1.86 -18.42
CA PRO A 46 -1.55 2.07 -17.73
C PRO A 46 -2.74 2.17 -18.70
N MET A 47 -3.80 1.40 -18.41
CA MET A 47 -5.05 1.48 -19.17
C MET A 47 -5.94 2.66 -18.73
N ALA A 48 -5.88 3.04 -17.45
CA ALA A 48 -6.71 4.09 -16.90
C ALA A 48 -6.19 5.48 -17.28
N MET A 49 -7.09 6.34 -17.76
CA MET A 49 -6.80 7.70 -18.22
C MET A 49 -6.22 8.63 -17.12
N TRP A 50 -6.35 8.24 -15.86
CA TRP A 50 -5.85 8.99 -14.70
C TRP A 50 -4.33 8.97 -14.57
N HIS A 51 -3.65 7.99 -15.19
CA HIS A 51 -2.20 7.82 -15.14
C HIS A 51 -1.51 8.50 -16.33
N LYS A 52 -1.92 9.72 -16.66
CA LYS A 52 -1.28 10.50 -17.74
C LYS A 52 0.21 10.66 -17.46
N ASN A 53 1.01 10.56 -18.52
CA ASN A 53 2.47 10.67 -18.49
C ASN A 53 3.18 9.54 -17.72
N LYS A 54 2.50 8.44 -17.45
CA LYS A 54 3.08 7.22 -16.90
C LYS A 54 3.20 6.15 -17.99
N SER A 55 4.17 5.28 -17.85
CA SER A 55 4.43 4.17 -18.76
C SER A 55 4.89 2.95 -17.95
N ALA A 56 5.06 1.80 -18.60
CA ALA A 56 5.52 0.58 -17.93
C ALA A 56 6.81 0.84 -17.14
N GLY A 57 6.81 0.41 -15.89
CA GLY A 57 7.90 0.64 -14.94
C GLY A 57 7.80 1.94 -14.12
N ASP A 58 6.90 2.84 -14.46
CA ASP A 58 6.53 3.98 -13.61
C ASP A 58 5.64 3.51 -12.44
N PHE A 59 5.35 4.41 -11.53
CA PHE A 59 4.51 4.19 -10.35
C PHE A 59 3.17 4.90 -10.50
N THR A 60 2.16 4.40 -9.77
CA THR A 60 1.02 5.24 -9.44
C THR A 60 1.48 6.38 -8.52
N HIS A 61 0.62 7.33 -8.23
CA HIS A 61 0.95 8.38 -7.26
C HIS A 61 1.20 7.82 -5.84
N TYR A 62 0.79 6.58 -5.56
CA TYR A 62 1.10 5.90 -4.29
C TYR A 62 2.58 5.51 -4.22
N GLY A 63 3.08 4.85 -5.25
CA GLY A 63 4.49 4.48 -5.34
C GLY A 63 5.41 5.70 -5.42
N ASP A 64 5.02 6.75 -6.16
CA ASP A 64 5.80 8.00 -6.19
C ASP A 64 5.93 8.60 -4.78
N GLN A 65 4.84 8.68 -4.00
CA GLN A 65 4.88 9.21 -2.63
C GLN A 65 5.61 8.27 -1.66
N THR A 66 5.60 6.95 -1.92
CA THR A 66 6.42 5.99 -1.17
C THR A 66 7.91 6.23 -1.44
N LEU A 67 8.26 6.50 -2.70
CA LEU A 67 9.63 6.83 -3.08
C LEU A 67 10.09 8.14 -2.43
N TRP A 68 9.23 9.17 -2.36
CA TRP A 68 9.55 10.42 -1.66
C TRP A 68 9.81 10.19 -0.16
N LEU A 69 9.03 9.34 0.50
CA LEU A 69 9.30 8.98 1.89
C LEU A 69 10.63 8.23 2.03
N TYR A 70 10.93 7.31 1.12
CA TYR A 70 12.21 6.61 1.10
C TYR A 70 13.40 7.56 0.88
N GLU A 71 13.30 8.47 -0.09
CA GLU A 71 14.32 9.50 -0.36
C GLU A 71 14.57 10.36 0.87
N TYR A 72 13.50 10.88 1.49
CA TYR A 72 13.58 11.69 2.71
C TYR A 72 14.29 10.95 3.86
N ILE A 73 13.88 9.71 4.11
CA ILE A 73 14.46 8.88 5.18
C ILE A 73 15.92 8.56 4.90
N THR A 74 16.27 8.25 3.65
CA THR A 74 17.66 7.94 3.28
C THR A 74 18.57 9.15 3.42
N GLU A 75 18.07 10.35 3.09
CA GLU A 75 18.83 11.59 3.20
C GLU A 75 19.01 12.05 4.66
N ASN A 76 17.98 11.88 5.49
CA ASN A 76 17.94 12.45 6.86
C ASN A 76 18.26 11.42 7.95
N GLU A 77 18.31 10.12 7.63
CA GLU A 77 18.53 9.00 8.56
C GLU A 77 17.54 8.95 9.75
N LYS A 78 16.38 9.62 9.59
CA LYS A 78 15.30 9.71 10.59
C LYS A 78 13.96 9.97 9.91
N PHE A 79 12.87 9.78 10.65
CA PHE A 79 11.56 10.30 10.30
C PHE A 79 11.15 11.37 11.30
N ASP A 80 10.95 12.58 10.80
CA ASP A 80 10.29 13.70 11.52
C ASP A 80 9.03 14.08 10.74
N ALA A 81 7.88 13.95 11.38
CA ALA A 81 6.59 14.13 10.73
C ALA A 81 6.38 15.54 10.17
N LYS A 82 6.86 16.57 10.89
CA LYS A 82 6.73 17.96 10.47
C LYS A 82 7.65 18.28 9.29
N ASP A 83 8.92 17.92 9.41
CA ASP A 83 9.90 18.13 8.35
C ASP A 83 9.51 17.38 7.08
N PHE A 84 9.02 16.13 7.23
CA PHE A 84 8.52 15.36 6.10
C PHE A 84 7.27 15.97 5.45
N LEU A 85 6.35 16.55 6.23
CA LEU A 85 5.18 17.24 5.68
C LEU A 85 5.59 18.42 4.80
N ASP A 86 6.57 19.21 5.24
CA ASP A 86 7.10 20.35 4.48
C ASP A 86 7.78 19.87 3.19
N PHE A 87 8.59 18.81 3.26
CA PHE A 87 9.19 18.17 2.09
C PHE A 87 8.14 17.63 1.12
N TRP A 88 7.12 16.90 1.61
CA TRP A 88 6.02 16.37 0.83
C TRP A 88 5.22 17.48 0.14
N ALA A 89 4.93 18.58 0.85
CA ALA A 89 4.19 19.69 0.29
C ALA A 89 4.93 20.37 -0.87
N LEU A 90 6.27 20.44 -0.82
CA LEU A 90 7.08 20.93 -1.93
C LEU A 90 7.05 19.98 -3.13
N LYS A 91 7.18 18.67 -2.88
CA LYS A 91 7.14 17.63 -3.94
C LYS A 91 5.79 17.61 -4.65
N ILE A 92 4.68 17.63 -3.91
CA ILE A 92 3.33 17.52 -4.49
C ILE A 92 2.92 18.78 -5.29
N GLN A 93 3.43 19.98 -4.94
CA GLN A 93 3.16 21.20 -5.69
C GLN A 93 3.77 21.21 -7.09
N SER A 94 4.89 20.52 -7.27
CA SER A 94 5.58 20.37 -8.58
C SER A 94 5.31 19.02 -9.27
N TYR A 95 4.38 18.23 -8.73
CA TYR A 95 4.13 16.88 -9.20
C TYR A 95 3.30 16.84 -10.48
N TYR A 96 3.78 16.14 -11.51
CA TYR A 96 3.13 16.01 -12.82
C TYR A 96 2.18 14.79 -12.92
N GLY A 97 2.12 13.94 -11.90
CA GLY A 97 1.21 12.80 -11.85
C GLY A 97 -0.17 13.18 -11.32
N TYR A 98 -0.97 12.17 -11.00
CA TYR A 98 -2.30 12.38 -10.46
C TYR A 98 -2.24 12.85 -8.99
N VAL A 99 -2.86 13.98 -8.71
CA VAL A 99 -3.05 14.48 -7.33
C VAL A 99 -4.44 14.10 -6.86
N ASP A 100 -4.53 13.21 -5.89
CA ASP A 100 -5.79 12.69 -5.35
C ASP A 100 -6.53 13.68 -4.43
N GLY A 101 -7.73 13.29 -3.96
CA GLY A 101 -8.52 14.12 -3.05
C GLY A 101 -7.85 14.31 -1.70
N ALA A 102 -7.16 13.29 -1.17
CA ALA A 102 -6.45 13.39 0.10
C ALA A 102 -5.33 14.43 0.01
N CYS A 103 -4.54 14.39 -1.05
CA CYS A 103 -3.46 15.36 -1.31
C CYS A 103 -3.98 16.79 -1.45
N ARG A 104 -5.03 17.00 -2.28
CA ARG A 104 -5.62 18.34 -2.46
C ARG A 104 -6.16 18.93 -1.17
N ASN A 105 -6.92 18.15 -0.41
CA ASN A 105 -7.51 18.61 0.85
C ASN A 105 -6.44 18.87 1.91
N THR A 106 -5.38 18.06 1.95
CA THR A 106 -4.23 18.30 2.85
C THR A 106 -3.52 19.60 2.50
N LEU A 107 -3.25 19.88 1.22
CA LEU A 107 -2.65 21.15 0.79
C LEU A 107 -3.53 22.35 1.15
N GLU A 108 -4.84 22.22 1.00
CA GLU A 108 -5.80 23.26 1.41
C GLU A 108 -5.77 23.49 2.92
N ASN A 109 -5.73 22.42 3.71
CA ASN A 109 -5.61 22.50 5.18
C ASN A 109 -4.30 23.18 5.59
N ILE A 110 -3.17 22.83 4.96
CA ILE A 110 -1.87 23.48 5.22
C ILE A 110 -1.97 24.99 4.93
N LYS A 111 -2.53 25.37 3.78
CA LYS A 111 -2.72 26.76 3.38
C LYS A 111 -3.59 27.55 4.37
N ASN A 112 -4.58 26.89 4.98
CA ASN A 112 -5.51 27.45 5.94
C ASN A 112 -5.05 27.29 7.40
N GLU A 113 -3.80 26.86 7.64
CA GLU A 113 -3.19 26.64 8.95
C GLU A 113 -3.97 25.67 9.87
N VAL A 114 -4.71 24.72 9.26
CA VAL A 114 -5.45 23.69 10.00
C VAL A 114 -4.46 22.65 10.55
N THR A 115 -4.58 22.36 11.84
CA THR A 115 -3.74 21.36 12.51
C THR A 115 -4.60 20.33 13.25
N PRO A 116 -4.41 19.03 13.01
CA PRO A 116 -3.53 18.43 12.00
C PRO A 116 -4.02 18.67 10.56
N SER A 117 -3.09 18.74 9.60
CA SER A 117 -3.39 19.10 8.21
C SER A 117 -4.00 17.96 7.39
N GLY A 118 -3.89 16.73 7.85
CA GLY A 118 -4.38 15.56 7.12
C GLY A 118 -5.88 15.62 6.84
N SER A 119 -6.25 15.22 5.63
CA SER A 119 -7.64 15.15 5.18
C SER A 119 -8.45 14.10 5.95
N SER A 120 -9.77 14.10 5.79
CA SER A 120 -10.66 13.04 6.31
C SER A 120 -10.70 11.79 5.42
N SER A 121 -9.78 11.64 4.46
CA SER A 121 -9.72 10.51 3.54
C SER A 121 -9.64 9.18 4.27
N THR A 122 -10.35 8.20 3.73
CA THR A 122 -10.32 6.79 4.13
C THR A 122 -9.64 5.91 3.07
N ASP A 123 -8.76 6.50 2.26
CA ASP A 123 -8.06 5.79 1.19
C ASP A 123 -7.07 4.75 1.76
N LEU A 124 -7.19 3.51 1.28
CA LEU A 124 -6.40 2.36 1.72
C LEU A 124 -4.90 2.51 1.38
N SER A 125 -4.57 3.26 0.33
CA SER A 125 -3.21 3.34 -0.20
C SER A 125 -2.18 3.90 0.78
N ILE A 126 -2.61 4.73 1.74
CA ILE A 126 -1.70 5.30 2.72
C ILE A 126 -0.96 4.22 3.52
N ILE A 127 -1.61 3.06 3.73
CA ILE A 127 -1.03 1.93 4.46
C ILE A 127 0.07 1.25 3.64
N GLY A 128 -0.04 1.24 2.31
CA GLY A 128 0.97 0.67 1.41
C GLY A 128 2.29 1.45 1.36
N ARG A 129 2.28 2.68 1.86
CA ARG A 129 3.43 3.61 1.81
C ARG A 129 4.34 3.53 3.04
N ILE A 130 4.03 2.70 4.04
CA ILE A 130 4.72 2.70 5.35
C ILE A 130 6.04 1.92 5.38
N ALA A 131 6.37 1.13 4.34
CA ALA A 131 7.58 0.30 4.35
C ALA A 131 8.89 1.08 4.63
N PRO A 132 9.12 2.30 4.11
CA PRO A 132 10.34 3.05 4.42
C PRO A 132 10.54 3.34 5.90
N LEU A 133 9.47 3.45 6.70
CA LEU A 133 9.56 3.72 8.13
C LEU A 133 10.26 2.59 8.92
N LEU A 134 10.30 1.37 8.36
CA LEU A 134 11.06 0.25 8.94
C LEU A 134 12.57 0.53 9.03
N LEU A 135 13.11 1.39 8.15
CA LEU A 135 14.54 1.70 8.07
C LEU A 135 15.02 2.53 9.28
N VAL A 136 14.13 3.34 9.84
CA VAL A 136 14.48 4.31 10.90
C VAL A 136 13.83 4.00 12.24
N SER A 137 12.99 2.99 12.32
CA SER A 137 12.34 2.59 13.58
C SER A 137 13.19 1.59 14.34
N GLN A 138 13.65 1.97 15.51
CA GLN A 138 14.56 1.15 16.34
C GLN A 138 13.83 0.03 17.10
N ASN A 139 12.53 0.18 17.33
CA ASN A 139 11.69 -0.78 18.05
C ASN A 139 10.23 -0.74 17.57
N GLU A 140 9.42 -1.65 18.09
CA GLU A 140 8.01 -1.82 17.71
C GLU A 140 7.16 -0.58 18.01
N GLN A 141 7.35 0.02 19.18
CA GLN A 141 6.60 1.20 19.61
C GLN A 141 6.90 2.39 18.72
N GLU A 142 8.18 2.56 18.38
CA GLU A 142 8.61 3.61 17.46
C GLU A 142 8.06 3.42 16.05
N PHE A 143 8.05 2.16 15.54
CA PHE A 143 7.44 1.88 14.24
C PHE A 143 5.95 2.21 14.22
N ILE A 144 5.19 1.78 15.25
CA ILE A 144 3.76 2.10 15.35
C ILE A 144 3.57 3.62 15.42
N LYS A 145 4.37 4.31 16.24
CA LYS A 145 4.28 5.78 16.34
C LYS A 145 4.60 6.47 15.01
N ASN A 146 5.67 6.09 14.34
CA ASN A 146 6.06 6.65 13.04
C ASN A 146 4.95 6.42 11.99
N VAL A 147 4.30 5.25 12.00
CA VAL A 147 3.16 4.96 11.11
C VAL A 147 1.97 5.86 11.45
N GLU A 148 1.60 5.99 12.72
CA GLU A 148 0.50 6.86 13.16
C GLU A 148 0.78 8.33 12.77
N ASP A 149 1.97 8.84 13.04
CA ASP A 149 2.39 10.18 12.70
C ASP A 149 2.35 10.42 11.18
N PHE A 150 2.91 9.50 10.40
CA PHE A 150 2.94 9.57 8.93
C PHE A 150 1.53 9.58 8.32
N VAL A 151 0.67 8.67 8.77
CA VAL A 151 -0.71 8.55 8.24
C VAL A 151 -1.49 9.84 8.49
N CYS A 152 -1.37 10.43 9.68
CA CYS A 152 -2.07 11.67 10.06
C CYS A 152 -1.68 12.88 9.21
N LEU A 153 -0.53 12.86 8.52
CA LEU A 153 -0.10 13.97 7.68
C LEU A 153 -1.05 14.23 6.51
N THR A 154 -1.59 13.16 5.93
CA THR A 154 -2.47 13.24 4.75
C THR A 154 -3.83 12.55 4.93
N HIS A 155 -3.95 11.61 5.87
CA HIS A 155 -5.17 10.79 6.10
C HIS A 155 -5.50 10.77 7.60
N ASN A 156 -6.19 11.77 8.10
CA ASN A 156 -6.47 11.93 9.53
C ASN A 156 -7.85 11.37 9.96
N SER A 157 -8.48 10.52 9.15
CA SER A 157 -9.70 9.82 9.57
C SER A 157 -9.41 8.73 10.60
N GLN A 158 -10.36 8.47 11.51
CA GLN A 158 -10.18 7.42 12.54
C GLN A 158 -10.02 6.04 11.89
N LEU A 159 -10.74 5.77 10.80
CA LEU A 159 -10.64 4.49 10.08
C LEU A 159 -9.24 4.29 9.47
N ALA A 160 -8.65 5.33 8.86
CA ALA A 160 -7.30 5.25 8.31
C ALA A 160 -6.26 4.99 9.41
N LYS A 161 -6.38 5.66 10.56
CA LYS A 161 -5.50 5.45 11.72
C LYS A 161 -5.61 4.04 12.28
N ASN A 162 -6.85 3.54 12.48
CA ASN A 162 -7.07 2.21 13.02
C ASN A 162 -6.56 1.11 12.08
N ALA A 163 -6.84 1.24 10.77
CA ALA A 163 -6.38 0.29 9.75
C ALA A 163 -4.84 0.30 9.63
N SER A 164 -4.21 1.47 9.64
CA SER A 164 -2.76 1.59 9.57
C SER A 164 -2.07 0.99 10.80
N LYS A 165 -2.60 1.24 11.99
CA LYS A 165 -2.12 0.66 13.24
C LYS A 165 -2.27 -0.87 13.24
N PHE A 166 -3.40 -1.37 12.73
CA PHE A 166 -3.62 -2.81 12.59
C PHE A 166 -2.54 -3.46 11.72
N PHE A 167 -2.30 -2.95 10.51
CA PHE A 167 -1.30 -3.53 9.62
C PHE A 167 0.13 -3.31 10.09
N ALA A 168 0.44 -2.22 10.79
CA ALA A 168 1.74 -2.04 11.44
C ALA A 168 2.00 -3.15 12.48
N LYS A 169 1.01 -3.51 13.28
CA LYS A 169 1.12 -4.63 14.24
C LYS A 169 1.22 -5.98 13.54
N VAL A 170 0.47 -6.21 12.44
CA VAL A 170 0.60 -7.42 11.62
C VAL A 170 2.03 -7.54 11.07
N ILE A 171 2.61 -6.47 10.54
CA ILE A 171 4.00 -6.45 10.07
C ILE A 171 4.97 -6.83 11.20
N ILE A 172 4.81 -6.25 12.39
CA ILE A 172 5.64 -6.56 13.56
C ILE A 172 5.56 -8.06 13.92
N ASP A 173 4.36 -8.62 13.98
CA ASP A 173 4.17 -10.01 14.33
C ASP A 173 4.70 -10.97 13.24
N ARG A 174 4.63 -10.56 11.98
CA ARG A 174 5.30 -11.27 10.88
C ARG A 174 6.83 -11.29 11.05
N PHE A 175 7.44 -10.18 11.46
CA PHE A 175 8.88 -10.14 11.78
C PHE A 175 9.25 -11.02 12.98
N LYS A 176 8.29 -11.29 13.89
CA LYS A 176 8.45 -12.24 15.01
C LYS A 176 8.26 -13.70 14.59
N GLY A 177 7.94 -13.96 13.32
CA GLY A 177 7.81 -15.30 12.75
C GLY A 177 6.40 -15.89 12.79
N LEU A 178 5.36 -15.11 13.13
CA LEU A 178 3.98 -15.58 13.02
C LEU A 178 3.63 -15.80 11.54
N SER A 179 2.78 -16.79 11.24
CA SER A 179 2.20 -16.91 9.91
C SER A 179 1.32 -15.69 9.58
N VAL A 180 1.00 -15.50 8.30
CA VAL A 180 0.12 -14.40 7.89
C VAL A 180 -1.22 -14.49 8.61
N ILE A 181 -1.82 -15.67 8.66
CA ILE A 181 -3.13 -15.88 9.30
C ILE A 181 -3.04 -15.64 10.82
N ASP A 182 -2.02 -16.20 11.50
CA ASP A 182 -1.88 -16.01 12.95
C ASP A 182 -1.66 -14.54 13.31
N ALA A 183 -0.90 -13.79 12.49
CA ALA A 183 -0.69 -12.36 12.71
C ALA A 183 -1.99 -11.54 12.48
N LEU A 184 -2.80 -11.88 11.48
CA LEU A 184 -4.10 -11.25 11.25
C LEU A 184 -5.06 -11.53 12.40
N GLU A 185 -5.22 -12.81 12.79
CA GLU A 185 -6.13 -13.22 13.86
C GLU A 185 -5.76 -12.61 15.23
N LYS A 186 -4.47 -12.66 15.59
CA LYS A 186 -3.98 -12.07 16.84
C LYS A 186 -4.28 -10.58 16.95
N ASN A 187 -4.03 -9.82 15.86
CA ASN A 187 -4.23 -8.38 15.90
C ASN A 187 -5.71 -7.98 15.75
N LYS A 188 -6.53 -8.83 15.14
CA LYS A 188 -7.99 -8.69 15.12
C LYS A 188 -8.56 -8.60 16.55
N GLU A 189 -8.14 -9.47 17.47
CA GLU A 189 -8.65 -9.53 18.82
C GLU A 189 -8.56 -8.20 19.60
N THR A 190 -7.57 -7.37 19.28
CA THR A 190 -7.33 -6.07 19.96
C THR A 190 -7.80 -4.87 19.13
N SER A 191 -8.48 -5.10 18.03
CA SER A 191 -8.98 -4.06 17.12
C SER A 191 -10.43 -3.69 17.42
N ASP A 192 -10.90 -2.58 16.86
CA ASP A 192 -12.31 -2.21 16.90
C ASP A 192 -13.16 -3.18 16.07
N SER A 193 -14.48 -3.14 16.29
CA SER A 193 -15.44 -4.05 15.64
C SER A 193 -15.46 -3.95 14.12
N GLN A 194 -15.15 -2.77 13.55
CA GLN A 194 -15.12 -2.57 12.11
C GLN A 194 -13.93 -3.30 11.49
N ILE A 195 -12.73 -3.14 12.04
CA ILE A 195 -11.52 -3.87 11.61
C ILE A 195 -11.72 -5.38 11.82
N GLN A 196 -12.29 -5.81 12.93
CA GLN A 196 -12.60 -7.23 13.18
C GLN A 196 -13.51 -7.79 12.08
N GLY A 197 -14.54 -7.04 11.70
CA GLY A 197 -15.46 -7.42 10.63
C GLY A 197 -14.75 -7.59 9.28
N PHE A 198 -13.87 -6.67 8.89
CA PHE A 198 -13.12 -6.76 7.65
C PHE A 198 -12.17 -7.97 7.63
N VAL A 199 -11.48 -8.24 8.74
CA VAL A 199 -10.59 -9.41 8.84
C VAL A 199 -11.38 -10.70 8.69
N ASN A 200 -12.51 -10.84 9.40
CA ASN A 200 -13.36 -12.03 9.30
C ASN A 200 -13.84 -12.25 7.86
N GLN A 201 -14.42 -11.22 7.23
CA GLN A 201 -14.91 -11.29 5.84
C GLN A 201 -13.82 -11.74 4.87
N GLY A 202 -12.63 -11.16 4.99
CA GLY A 202 -11.50 -11.51 4.13
C GLY A 202 -11.05 -12.97 4.30
N ILE A 203 -10.87 -13.44 5.53
CA ILE A 203 -10.45 -14.82 5.82
C ILE A 203 -11.52 -15.83 5.37
N GLU A 204 -12.79 -15.58 5.66
CA GLU A 204 -13.91 -16.45 5.28
C GLU A 204 -14.07 -16.59 3.76
N SER A 205 -13.67 -15.57 3.02
CA SER A 205 -13.76 -15.56 1.56
C SER A 205 -12.66 -16.33 0.83
N LYS A 206 -11.62 -16.83 1.51
CA LYS A 206 -10.42 -17.43 0.91
C LYS A 206 -10.66 -18.53 -0.13
N GLY A 207 -11.78 -19.26 -0.02
CA GLY A 207 -12.16 -20.31 -0.97
C GLY A 207 -12.84 -19.81 -2.25
N LYS A 208 -13.21 -18.53 -2.32
CA LYS A 208 -13.94 -17.94 -3.45
C LYS A 208 -13.00 -17.41 -4.53
N VAL A 209 -13.55 -17.10 -5.71
CA VAL A 209 -12.81 -16.49 -6.83
C VAL A 209 -12.45 -15.05 -6.47
N THR A 210 -11.18 -14.68 -6.59
CA THR A 210 -10.66 -13.38 -6.15
C THR A 210 -11.31 -12.21 -6.89
N PHE A 211 -11.54 -12.34 -8.19
CA PHE A 211 -12.24 -11.33 -8.99
C PHE A 211 -13.61 -10.98 -8.40
N ASP A 212 -14.42 -12.00 -8.10
CA ASP A 212 -15.76 -11.82 -7.57
C ASP A 212 -15.72 -11.24 -6.15
N VAL A 213 -14.82 -11.75 -5.30
CA VAL A 213 -14.67 -11.28 -3.91
C VAL A 213 -14.31 -9.80 -3.86
N ILE A 214 -13.35 -9.33 -4.66
CA ILE A 214 -12.94 -7.94 -4.68
C ILE A 214 -14.10 -7.05 -5.17
N ARG A 215 -14.90 -7.54 -6.11
CA ARG A 215 -16.11 -6.84 -6.57
C ARG A 215 -17.18 -6.75 -5.51
N ASP A 216 -17.44 -7.86 -4.81
CA ASP A 216 -18.46 -7.94 -3.76
C ASP A 216 -18.14 -7.03 -2.57
N PHE A 217 -16.85 -6.96 -2.16
CA PHE A 217 -16.42 -6.10 -1.06
C PHE A 217 -16.30 -4.63 -1.45
N GLY A 218 -15.99 -4.34 -2.71
CA GLY A 218 -15.78 -3.02 -3.26
C GLY A 218 -14.36 -2.84 -3.81
N PRO A 219 -14.23 -2.63 -5.13
CA PRO A 219 -12.93 -2.53 -5.79
C PRO A 219 -12.28 -1.14 -5.65
N ALA A 220 -12.95 -0.17 -5.01
CA ALA A 220 -12.48 1.20 -4.88
C ALA A 220 -11.40 1.37 -3.80
N CYS A 221 -10.89 2.60 -3.68
CA CYS A 221 -9.78 2.95 -2.77
C CYS A 221 -10.20 3.07 -1.29
N ASP A 222 -11.49 3.11 -0.97
CA ASP A 222 -11.96 3.23 0.40
C ASP A 222 -11.62 1.98 1.22
N ILE A 223 -11.14 2.17 2.44
CA ILE A 223 -10.78 1.09 3.38
C ILE A 223 -11.96 0.16 3.61
N SER A 224 -13.19 0.67 3.68
CA SER A 224 -14.37 -0.15 3.97
C SER A 224 -14.64 -1.23 2.90
N GLY A 225 -14.25 -0.98 1.65
CA GLY A 225 -14.30 -1.99 0.57
C GLY A 225 -12.97 -2.73 0.41
N GLY A 226 -11.86 -2.00 0.35
CA GLY A 226 -10.56 -2.55 0.00
C GLY A 226 -9.91 -3.45 1.07
N PHE A 227 -10.18 -3.22 2.36
CA PHE A 227 -9.54 -3.94 3.46
C PHE A 227 -9.85 -5.44 3.45
N ALA A 228 -11.14 -5.82 3.33
CA ALA A 228 -11.52 -7.23 3.29
C ALA A 228 -10.97 -7.94 2.03
N GLY A 229 -10.93 -7.24 0.89
CA GLY A 229 -10.28 -7.73 -0.34
C GLY A 229 -8.77 -7.96 -0.17
N LEU A 230 -8.08 -7.08 0.53
CA LEU A 230 -6.67 -7.24 0.91
C LEU A 230 -6.46 -8.47 1.81
N VAL A 231 -7.28 -8.64 2.84
CA VAL A 231 -7.20 -9.81 3.74
C VAL A 231 -7.52 -11.10 2.98
N HIS A 232 -8.46 -11.08 2.02
CA HIS A 232 -8.71 -12.22 1.13
C HIS A 232 -7.45 -12.65 0.38
N LEU A 233 -6.73 -11.69 -0.22
CA LEU A 233 -5.47 -11.97 -0.93
C LEU A 233 -4.45 -12.65 -0.01
N LEU A 234 -4.25 -12.09 1.18
CA LEU A 234 -3.32 -12.62 2.18
C LEU A 234 -3.73 -14.00 2.72
N ALA A 235 -5.02 -14.27 2.82
CA ALA A 235 -5.53 -15.54 3.35
C ALA A 235 -5.56 -16.67 2.32
N LYS A 236 -5.63 -16.34 1.03
CA LYS A 236 -5.84 -17.31 -0.05
C LYS A 236 -4.54 -17.79 -0.68
N TYR A 237 -3.57 -16.88 -0.88
CA TYR A 237 -2.39 -17.18 -1.69
C TYR A 237 -1.16 -17.46 -0.84
N ASP A 238 -0.41 -18.48 -1.25
CA ASP A 238 0.92 -18.85 -0.72
C ASP A 238 2.06 -18.47 -1.67
N ASN A 239 1.73 -17.90 -2.83
CA ASN A 239 2.64 -17.48 -3.89
C ASN A 239 2.39 -16.02 -4.26
N LEU A 240 3.45 -15.19 -4.22
CA LEU A 240 3.36 -13.75 -4.51
C LEU A 240 2.88 -13.48 -5.94
N LYS A 241 3.40 -14.21 -6.92
CA LYS A 241 3.08 -13.99 -8.33
C LYS A 241 1.59 -14.23 -8.59
N ASP A 242 1.04 -15.34 -8.10
CA ASP A 242 -0.36 -15.70 -8.31
C ASP A 242 -1.28 -14.69 -7.58
N MET A 243 -0.94 -14.30 -6.35
CA MET A 243 -1.66 -13.27 -5.59
C MET A 243 -1.76 -11.95 -6.36
N LEU A 244 -0.65 -11.48 -6.93
CA LEU A 244 -0.60 -10.20 -7.64
C LEU A 244 -1.27 -10.26 -9.00
N ILE A 245 -1.16 -11.38 -9.73
CA ILE A 245 -1.86 -11.59 -11.00
C ILE A 245 -3.38 -11.51 -10.78
N GLU A 246 -3.90 -12.24 -9.82
CA GLU A 246 -5.34 -12.27 -9.55
C GLU A 246 -5.84 -10.92 -8.97
N ASN A 247 -5.04 -10.23 -8.18
CA ASN A 247 -5.34 -8.86 -7.75
C ASN A 247 -5.38 -7.87 -8.92
N ALA A 248 -4.41 -7.94 -9.84
CA ALA A 248 -4.36 -7.07 -11.02
C ALA A 248 -5.52 -7.35 -11.98
N LYS A 249 -5.90 -8.62 -12.20
CA LYS A 249 -7.08 -9.01 -12.98
C LYS A 249 -8.38 -8.45 -12.40
N ALA A 250 -8.47 -8.34 -11.07
CA ALA A 250 -9.65 -7.78 -10.41
C ALA A 250 -9.75 -6.24 -10.58
N GLY A 251 -8.68 -5.56 -10.95
CA GLY A 251 -8.66 -4.13 -11.21
C GLY A 251 -9.03 -3.27 -10.00
N GLY A 252 -9.71 -2.15 -10.26
CA GLY A 252 -10.02 -1.17 -9.23
C GLY A 252 -8.75 -0.62 -8.57
N ASP A 253 -8.76 -0.43 -7.27
CA ASP A 253 -7.57 0.02 -6.52
C ASP A 253 -6.59 -1.12 -6.24
N SER A 254 -6.12 -1.76 -7.32
CA SER A 254 -5.23 -2.90 -7.26
C SER A 254 -3.85 -2.57 -6.68
N SER A 255 -3.34 -1.34 -6.88
CA SER A 255 -2.03 -0.93 -6.35
C SER A 255 -2.03 -0.85 -4.83
N ALA A 256 -3.02 -0.21 -4.20
CA ALA A 256 -3.09 -0.14 -2.74
C ALA A 256 -3.11 -1.54 -2.10
N ARG A 257 -3.98 -2.43 -2.60
CA ARG A 257 -4.03 -3.82 -2.10
C ARG A 257 -2.72 -4.55 -2.29
N ALA A 258 -2.08 -4.42 -3.47
CA ALA A 258 -0.82 -5.09 -3.79
C ALA A 258 0.32 -4.64 -2.89
N MET A 259 0.49 -3.33 -2.69
CA MET A 259 1.56 -2.77 -1.87
C MET A 259 1.53 -3.32 -0.44
N ILE A 260 0.36 -3.29 0.20
CA ILE A 260 0.20 -3.76 1.59
C ILE A 260 0.36 -5.27 1.67
N ALA A 261 -0.33 -6.02 0.79
CA ALA A 261 -0.28 -7.48 0.78
C ALA A 261 1.14 -7.98 0.58
N SER A 262 1.87 -7.40 -0.36
CA SER A 262 3.23 -7.83 -0.67
C SER A 262 4.24 -7.53 0.44
N ILE A 263 4.13 -6.38 1.12
CA ILE A 263 4.95 -6.08 2.30
C ILE A 263 4.78 -7.19 3.35
N ILE A 264 3.54 -7.52 3.71
CA ILE A 264 3.23 -8.52 4.74
C ILE A 264 3.67 -9.93 4.32
N PHE A 265 3.43 -10.27 3.05
CA PHE A 265 3.74 -11.58 2.49
C PHE A 265 5.24 -11.84 2.42
N MET A 266 6.04 -10.82 2.04
CA MET A 266 7.47 -10.97 1.73
C MET A 266 8.40 -10.87 2.93
N ILE A 267 7.91 -10.65 4.15
CA ILE A 267 8.77 -10.51 5.35
C ILE A 267 9.68 -11.72 5.56
N ASP A 268 9.15 -12.92 5.41
CA ASP A 268 9.87 -14.20 5.59
C ASP A 268 10.31 -14.84 4.26
N LYS A 269 10.13 -14.16 3.13
CA LYS A 269 10.43 -14.67 1.80
C LYS A 269 11.66 -13.99 1.20
N PRO A 270 12.44 -14.69 0.37
CA PRO A 270 13.56 -14.06 -0.34
C PRO A 270 13.04 -13.15 -1.46
N ILE A 271 13.77 -12.06 -1.74
CA ILE A 271 13.44 -11.10 -2.80
C ILE A 271 13.35 -11.76 -4.19
N SER A 272 14.03 -12.89 -4.38
CA SER A 272 13.99 -13.67 -5.63
C SER A 272 12.61 -14.28 -5.95
N GLN A 273 11.63 -14.19 -5.06
CA GLN A 273 10.25 -14.51 -5.38
C GLN A 273 9.58 -13.46 -6.28
N ILE A 274 10.13 -12.25 -6.35
CA ILE A 274 9.69 -11.27 -7.32
C ILE A 274 10.23 -11.67 -8.70
N PRO A 275 9.36 -11.82 -9.74
CA PRO A 275 9.81 -12.12 -11.08
C PRO A 275 10.80 -11.06 -11.62
N ASN A 276 11.87 -11.46 -12.24
CA ASN A 276 12.88 -10.55 -12.78
C ASN A 276 12.30 -9.53 -13.76
N SER A 277 11.29 -9.91 -14.54
CA SER A 277 10.60 -9.00 -15.47
C SER A 277 9.87 -7.84 -14.77
N TRP A 278 9.52 -7.98 -13.49
CA TRP A 278 8.86 -6.95 -12.70
C TRP A 278 9.86 -5.99 -12.03
N LEU A 279 11.15 -6.34 -11.97
CA LEU A 279 12.19 -5.49 -11.37
C LEU A 279 12.63 -4.31 -12.26
N ASN A 280 12.10 -4.21 -13.48
CA ASN A 280 12.42 -3.12 -14.42
C ASN A 280 11.66 -1.82 -14.09
N ILE A 281 11.55 -1.48 -12.81
CA ILE A 281 10.96 -0.22 -12.35
C ILE A 281 11.92 0.96 -12.55
N LYS A 282 11.37 2.17 -12.67
CA LYS A 282 12.14 3.40 -12.94
C LYS A 282 12.76 4.05 -11.70
N ALA A 283 12.87 3.35 -10.59
CA ALA A 283 13.58 3.79 -9.40
C ALA A 283 14.74 2.84 -9.05
N LYS A 284 15.74 3.39 -8.38
CA LYS A 284 16.82 2.60 -7.79
C LYS A 284 16.69 2.66 -6.28
N ILE A 285 16.56 1.50 -5.66
CA ILE A 285 16.59 1.33 -4.21
C ILE A 285 17.97 0.79 -3.85
N GLY A 286 18.74 1.62 -3.15
CA GLY A 286 20.14 1.32 -2.79
C GLY A 286 20.28 0.45 -1.55
#